data_af21d0c9706ae41a75e1e6105bf13ce8
#
_entry.id   af21d0c9706ae41a75e1e6105bf13ce8
#
_cell.length_a   1.000
_cell.length_b   1.000
_cell.length_c   1.000
_cell.angle_alpha   90.00
_cell.angle_beta   90.00
_cell.angle_gamma   90.00
#
_symmetry.space_group_name_H-M   'P 1'
#
loop_
_entity.id
_entity.type
_entity.pdbx_description
1 polymer ?
#
loop_
_entity_poly.entity_id
_entity_poly.type
_entity_poly.pdbx_seq_one_letter_code
_entity_poly.pdbx_strand_id
1 'polypeptide(L)'
;MRGKGKLALVLAPFRLMRALGEAFTILRRIRPDCVVGMGGFVTGPGGVAAWLSRTPLVIHEQNAIAGMTNRILVRFAETVLEAFPGSFGPKVVTRCTGNPVREDLANLPVPEQRMAGREGALRLLVVGGSLGAQVFNEQLPEALAMLPEADRPVVRHQCGERHADAARQAYEQHGVEASVEPFIKDMAEAYQWADLVLCRAGALTVSELCAAGIGAVLVPFPHAVDDHQTKNGQQMVAAKAAILIPQSKMTPAVLAETLGDLARDRSRATDMAKAARTLARPDATERVVNYCLEAANG
;
A
#
# COMPACT_ATOMS: atom_id res chain seq x y z
N MET A 1 18.68 8.87 -1.89
CA MET A 1 20.08 9.35 -1.93
C MET A 1 20.96 8.75 -0.82
N ARG A 2 20.46 7.87 0.00
CA ARG A 2 21.24 7.15 1.03
C ARG A 2 22.13 6.10 0.32
N GLY A 3 23.44 6.13 0.55
CA GLY A 3 24.42 5.12 0.06
C GLY A 3 25.29 5.50 -1.13
N LYS A 4 25.24 6.72 -1.64
CA LYS A 4 26.16 7.18 -2.71
C LYS A 4 27.20 8.12 -2.09
N GLY A 5 28.50 7.82 -2.34
CA GLY A 5 29.65 8.49 -1.71
C GLY A 5 29.68 10.02 -1.85
N LYS A 6 30.65 10.66 -1.16
CA LYS A 6 30.81 12.13 -1.05
C LYS A 6 30.67 12.89 -2.40
N LEU A 7 31.12 12.30 -3.50
CA LEU A 7 30.99 12.88 -4.85
C LEU A 7 29.52 13.03 -5.30
N ALA A 8 28.65 12.08 -4.94
CA ALA A 8 27.23 12.16 -5.27
C ALA A 8 26.50 13.29 -4.50
N LEU A 9 26.97 13.63 -3.30
CA LEU A 9 26.46 14.73 -2.50
C LEU A 9 26.84 16.09 -3.10
N VAL A 10 28.09 16.23 -3.56
CA VAL A 10 28.59 17.46 -4.24
C VAL A 10 27.87 17.69 -5.56
N LEU A 11 27.57 16.62 -6.30
CA LEU A 11 26.86 16.72 -7.60
C LEU A 11 25.32 16.84 -7.45
N ALA A 12 24.77 16.65 -6.25
CA ALA A 12 23.32 16.69 -6.02
C ALA A 12 22.68 18.05 -6.41
N PRO A 13 23.24 19.23 -6.08
CA PRO A 13 22.68 20.51 -6.49
C PRO A 13 22.63 20.68 -8.02
N PHE A 14 23.69 20.29 -8.71
CA PHE A 14 23.75 20.37 -10.17
C PHE A 14 22.73 19.47 -10.86
N ARG A 15 22.54 18.25 -10.32
CA ARG A 15 21.51 17.33 -10.80
C ARG A 15 20.12 17.87 -10.56
N LEU A 16 19.89 18.51 -9.40
CA LEU A 16 18.61 19.12 -9.06
C LEU A 16 18.30 20.31 -9.98
N MET A 17 19.30 21.20 -10.22
CA MET A 17 19.16 22.33 -11.15
C MET A 17 18.87 21.86 -12.57
N ARG A 18 19.57 20.83 -13.03
CA ARG A 18 19.32 20.22 -14.34
C ARG A 18 17.90 19.65 -14.44
N ALA A 19 17.46 18.87 -13.43
CA ALA A 19 16.11 18.30 -13.38
C ALA A 19 15.03 19.40 -13.36
N LEU A 20 15.29 20.50 -12.64
CA LEU A 20 14.40 21.67 -12.63
C LEU A 20 14.31 22.32 -14.01
N GLY A 21 15.45 22.53 -14.70
CA GLY A 21 15.48 23.10 -16.05
C GLY A 21 14.78 22.20 -17.07
N GLU A 22 14.99 20.90 -17.00
CA GLU A 22 14.29 19.90 -17.84
C GLU A 22 12.78 19.95 -17.59
N ALA A 23 12.33 19.92 -16.33
CA ALA A 23 10.92 20.01 -15.96
C ALA A 23 10.28 21.32 -16.45
N PHE A 24 10.96 22.45 -16.26
CA PHE A 24 10.51 23.76 -16.73
C PHE A 24 10.35 23.81 -18.25
N THR A 25 11.30 23.25 -19.00
CA THR A 25 11.25 23.19 -20.46
C THR A 25 10.08 22.32 -20.93
N ILE A 26 9.83 21.20 -20.26
CA ILE A 26 8.70 20.29 -20.57
C ILE A 26 7.38 21.03 -20.33
N LEU A 27 7.21 21.69 -19.17
CA LEU A 27 5.99 22.41 -18.84
C LEU A 27 5.72 23.56 -19.83
N ARG A 28 6.75 24.30 -20.23
CA ARG A 28 6.59 25.35 -21.24
C ARG A 28 6.18 24.82 -22.62
N ARG A 29 6.64 23.62 -22.96
CA ARG A 29 6.27 22.96 -24.24
C ARG A 29 4.85 22.41 -24.19
N ILE A 30 4.47 21.73 -23.09
CA ILE A 30 3.15 21.07 -22.96
C ILE A 30 2.08 22.10 -22.64
N ARG A 31 2.40 23.12 -21.82
CA ARG A 31 1.47 24.13 -21.29
C ARG A 31 0.23 23.52 -20.62
N PRO A 32 0.43 22.67 -19.59
CA PRO A 32 -0.70 22.07 -18.90
C PRO A 32 -1.47 23.14 -18.10
N ASP A 33 -2.77 22.94 -17.95
CA ASP A 33 -3.64 23.81 -17.16
C ASP A 33 -3.45 23.57 -15.65
N CYS A 34 -2.99 22.37 -15.26
CA CYS A 34 -2.69 21.99 -13.88
C CYS A 34 -1.55 20.94 -13.85
N VAL A 35 -0.76 20.97 -12.78
CA VAL A 35 0.27 19.94 -12.50
C VAL A 35 -0.08 19.19 -11.23
N VAL A 36 -0.09 17.86 -11.31
CA VAL A 36 -0.35 17.00 -10.15
C VAL A 36 0.94 16.37 -9.66
N GLY A 37 1.27 16.61 -8.40
CA GLY A 37 2.41 16.02 -7.72
C GLY A 37 1.99 14.87 -6.81
N MET A 38 2.32 13.62 -7.21
CA MET A 38 1.98 12.41 -6.46
C MET A 38 3.10 11.95 -5.50
N GLY A 39 3.95 12.87 -5.06
CA GLY A 39 5.07 12.54 -4.18
C GLY A 39 6.26 11.91 -4.90
N GLY A 40 7.22 11.41 -4.12
CA GLY A 40 8.47 10.86 -4.64
C GLY A 40 9.49 11.93 -5.04
N PHE A 41 10.66 11.47 -5.48
CA PHE A 41 11.81 12.36 -5.74
C PHE A 41 11.64 13.26 -6.96
N VAL A 42 10.96 12.76 -7.99
CA VAL A 42 10.77 13.46 -9.27
C VAL A 42 9.77 14.62 -9.13
N THR A 43 8.81 14.50 -8.24
CA THR A 43 7.77 15.52 -7.98
C THR A 43 8.38 16.85 -7.50
N GLY A 44 9.51 16.81 -6.77
CA GLY A 44 10.14 18.03 -6.26
C GLY A 44 10.48 19.06 -7.34
N PRO A 45 11.36 18.74 -8.30
CA PRO A 45 11.67 19.62 -9.42
C PRO A 45 10.45 19.98 -10.27
N GLY A 46 9.55 19.02 -10.52
CA GLY A 46 8.32 19.24 -11.28
C GLY A 46 7.38 20.26 -10.62
N GLY A 47 7.16 20.14 -9.31
CA GLY A 47 6.31 21.07 -8.55
C GLY A 47 6.90 22.48 -8.46
N VAL A 48 8.22 22.61 -8.25
CA VAL A 48 8.90 23.91 -8.27
C VAL A 48 8.82 24.54 -9.68
N ALA A 49 9.01 23.74 -10.73
CA ALA A 49 8.90 24.22 -12.11
C ALA A 49 7.47 24.67 -12.43
N ALA A 50 6.44 23.99 -11.94
CA ALA A 50 5.05 24.39 -12.08
C ALA A 50 4.82 25.77 -11.46
N TRP A 51 5.26 25.97 -10.22
CA TRP A 51 5.18 27.26 -9.53
C TRP A 51 5.92 28.39 -10.30
N LEU A 52 7.15 28.13 -10.78
CA LEU A 52 7.90 29.11 -11.58
C LEU A 52 7.22 29.42 -12.92
N SER A 53 6.50 28.47 -13.49
CA SER A 53 5.72 28.64 -14.73
C SER A 53 4.33 29.27 -14.50
N ARG A 54 3.98 29.55 -13.24
CA ARG A 54 2.63 29.98 -12.84
C ARG A 54 1.53 29.01 -13.26
N THR A 55 1.87 27.72 -13.30
CA THR A 55 0.89 26.65 -13.53
C THR A 55 0.39 26.15 -12.16
N PRO A 56 -0.92 26.08 -11.93
CA PRO A 56 -1.48 25.54 -10.69
C PRO A 56 -0.89 24.21 -10.31
N LEU A 57 -0.50 24.05 -9.04
CA LEU A 57 0.07 22.83 -8.50
C LEU A 57 -0.87 22.21 -7.48
N VAL A 58 -1.34 21.02 -7.75
CA VAL A 58 -2.03 20.15 -6.81
C VAL A 58 -1.05 19.08 -6.32
N ILE A 59 -0.92 18.88 -5.02
CA ILE A 59 -0.13 17.78 -4.49
C ILE A 59 -1.02 16.77 -3.76
N HIS A 60 -0.68 15.50 -3.90
CA HIS A 60 -1.37 14.41 -3.22
C HIS A 60 -0.38 13.57 -2.41
N GLU A 61 -0.66 13.37 -1.12
CA GLU A 61 0.12 12.48 -0.26
C GLU A 61 -0.61 11.15 -0.10
N GLN A 62 0.06 10.06 -0.50
CA GLN A 62 -0.48 8.72 -0.43
C GLN A 62 -0.34 8.07 0.94
N ASN A 63 0.66 8.48 1.73
CA ASN A 63 0.98 7.87 3.02
C ASN A 63 0.36 8.65 4.18
N ALA A 64 0.20 7.98 5.31
CA ALA A 64 -0.26 8.59 6.56
C ALA A 64 0.75 9.58 7.17
N ILE A 65 1.96 9.67 6.64
CA ILE A 65 2.97 10.69 6.98
C ILE A 65 3.47 11.30 5.68
N ALA A 66 3.36 12.62 5.57
CA ALA A 66 3.81 13.32 4.39
C ALA A 66 5.33 13.17 4.17
N GLY A 67 5.69 12.76 2.95
CA GLY A 67 7.09 12.68 2.54
C GLY A 67 7.74 14.06 2.46
N MET A 68 9.08 14.10 2.56
CA MET A 68 9.84 15.37 2.56
C MET A 68 9.54 16.24 1.33
N THR A 69 9.41 15.64 0.16
CA THR A 69 9.08 16.37 -1.08
C THR A 69 7.74 17.10 -0.95
N ASN A 70 6.69 16.41 -0.53
CA ASN A 70 5.37 17.00 -0.36
C ASN A 70 5.35 18.06 0.75
N ARG A 71 6.08 17.85 1.87
CA ARG A 71 6.24 18.86 2.93
C ARG A 71 6.86 20.16 2.43
N ILE A 72 7.79 20.08 1.47
CA ILE A 72 8.39 21.27 0.84
C ILE A 72 7.40 21.92 -0.12
N LEU A 73 6.74 21.10 -0.95
CA LEU A 73 5.85 21.58 -2.00
C LEU A 73 4.54 22.20 -1.49
N VAL A 74 4.11 21.90 -0.25
CA VAL A 74 2.97 22.59 0.40
C VAL A 74 3.03 24.12 0.24
N ARG A 75 4.23 24.71 0.23
CA ARG A 75 4.40 26.17 0.12
C ARG A 75 4.12 26.73 -1.28
N PHE A 76 4.08 25.87 -2.26
CA PHE A 76 3.92 26.21 -3.68
C PHE A 76 2.62 25.65 -4.26
N ALA A 77 1.99 24.73 -3.52
CA ALA A 77 0.77 24.09 -3.96
C ALA A 77 -0.45 24.99 -3.70
N GLU A 78 -1.34 25.04 -4.67
CA GLU A 78 -2.65 25.66 -4.56
C GLU A 78 -3.61 24.77 -3.76
N THR A 79 -3.55 23.48 -4.01
CA THR A 79 -4.36 22.49 -3.32
C THR A 79 -3.52 21.35 -2.80
N VAL A 80 -3.74 20.98 -1.52
CA VAL A 80 -3.04 19.91 -0.84
C VAL A 80 -4.04 18.79 -0.53
N LEU A 81 -3.86 17.66 -1.18
CA LEU A 81 -4.67 16.46 -1.01
C LEU A 81 -3.93 15.42 -0.16
N GLU A 82 -4.68 14.67 0.61
CA GLU A 82 -4.14 13.56 1.41
C GLU A 82 -5.05 12.33 1.36
N ALA A 83 -4.45 11.15 1.39
CA ALA A 83 -5.19 9.90 1.45
C ALA A 83 -5.62 9.54 2.88
N PHE A 84 -4.77 9.85 3.85
CA PHE A 84 -4.98 9.58 5.27
C PHE A 84 -5.09 10.91 6.01
N PRO A 85 -6.14 11.14 6.82
CA PRO A 85 -6.32 12.39 7.51
C PRO A 85 -5.13 12.75 8.42
N GLY A 86 -4.64 13.98 8.32
CA GLY A 86 -3.58 14.51 9.17
C GLY A 86 -2.15 14.15 8.73
N SER A 87 -1.94 13.66 7.50
CA SER A 87 -0.62 13.31 6.98
C SER A 87 0.39 14.45 7.04
N PHE A 88 -0.06 15.70 6.88
CA PHE A 88 0.77 16.91 6.94
C PHE A 88 0.82 17.57 8.33
N GLY A 89 0.02 17.06 9.29
CA GLY A 89 -0.13 17.68 10.61
C GLY A 89 -1.08 18.90 10.60
N PRO A 90 -1.34 19.48 11.79
CA PRO A 90 -2.48 20.41 11.97
C PRO A 90 -2.27 21.82 11.39
N LYS A 91 -1.07 22.15 10.93
CA LYS A 91 -0.75 23.49 10.39
C LYS A 91 -1.03 23.64 8.88
N VAL A 92 -1.29 22.55 8.20
CA VAL A 92 -1.54 22.53 6.76
C VAL A 92 -3.01 22.28 6.50
N VAL A 93 -3.63 23.14 5.70
CA VAL A 93 -5.00 22.92 5.24
C VAL A 93 -4.98 21.87 4.14
N THR A 94 -5.63 20.74 4.38
CA THR A 94 -5.67 19.61 3.47
C THR A 94 -7.09 19.21 3.10
N ARG A 95 -7.23 18.48 2.00
CA ARG A 95 -8.47 17.82 1.58
C ARG A 95 -8.23 16.31 1.57
N CYS A 96 -8.93 15.57 2.41
CA CYS A 96 -8.82 14.11 2.46
C CYS A 96 -9.64 13.47 1.35
N THR A 97 -8.97 12.97 0.30
CA THR A 97 -9.61 12.32 -0.85
C THR A 97 -9.59 10.80 -0.75
N GLY A 98 -8.66 10.22 -0.01
CA GLY A 98 -8.27 8.82 -0.15
C GLY A 98 -7.24 8.64 -1.28
N ASN A 99 -6.70 7.45 -1.40
CA ASN A 99 -5.86 7.06 -2.54
C ASN A 99 -6.73 6.61 -3.72
N PRO A 100 -6.46 7.06 -4.95
CA PRO A 100 -7.01 6.44 -6.15
C PRO A 100 -6.69 4.95 -6.19
N VAL A 101 -7.73 4.14 -6.28
CA VAL A 101 -7.64 2.68 -6.41
C VAL A 101 -8.21 2.28 -7.76
N ARG A 102 -7.70 1.20 -8.35
CA ARG A 102 -8.19 0.67 -9.62
C ARG A 102 -9.67 0.33 -9.51
N GLU A 103 -10.41 0.60 -10.58
CA GLU A 103 -11.85 0.43 -10.62
C GLU A 103 -12.28 -1.04 -10.43
N ASP A 104 -11.52 -1.99 -10.97
CA ASP A 104 -11.75 -3.42 -10.79
C ASP A 104 -11.74 -3.86 -9.32
N LEU A 105 -10.90 -3.23 -8.49
CA LEU A 105 -10.84 -3.48 -7.05
C LEU A 105 -11.96 -2.76 -6.28
N ALA A 106 -12.27 -1.53 -6.66
CA ALA A 106 -13.32 -0.75 -6.02
C ALA A 106 -14.72 -1.36 -6.23
N ASN A 107 -14.92 -2.04 -7.36
CA ASN A 107 -16.18 -2.67 -7.76
C ASN A 107 -16.33 -4.13 -7.28
N LEU A 108 -15.38 -4.66 -6.50
CA LEU A 108 -15.54 -5.98 -5.91
C LEU A 108 -16.80 -6.06 -5.04
N PRO A 109 -17.50 -7.21 -5.04
CA PRO A 109 -18.68 -7.41 -4.21
C PRO A 109 -18.39 -7.12 -2.73
N VAL A 110 -19.36 -6.57 -2.03
CA VAL A 110 -19.25 -6.32 -0.59
C VAL A 110 -18.93 -7.61 0.18
N PRO A 111 -18.23 -7.52 1.33
CA PRO A 111 -17.79 -8.72 2.06
C PRO A 111 -18.90 -9.73 2.34
N GLU A 112 -20.11 -9.25 2.67
CA GLU A 112 -21.26 -10.08 2.97
C GLU A 112 -21.68 -10.96 1.78
N GLN A 113 -21.61 -10.43 0.57
CA GLN A 113 -21.92 -11.18 -0.66
C GLN A 113 -20.74 -12.07 -1.06
N ARG A 114 -19.53 -11.53 -1.01
CA ARG A 114 -18.32 -12.23 -1.43
C ARG A 114 -17.99 -13.45 -0.57
N MET A 115 -18.25 -13.36 0.74
CA MET A 115 -17.95 -14.42 1.71
C MET A 115 -19.17 -15.31 2.05
N ALA A 116 -20.35 -14.99 1.50
CA ALA A 116 -21.56 -15.78 1.74
C ALA A 116 -21.40 -17.23 1.28
N GLY A 117 -21.81 -18.17 2.13
CA GLY A 117 -21.79 -19.60 1.83
C GLY A 117 -20.38 -20.20 1.68
N ARG A 118 -19.31 -19.47 2.04
CA ARG A 118 -17.97 -20.04 2.03
C ARG A 118 -17.77 -20.99 3.20
N GLU A 119 -17.49 -22.24 2.86
CA GLU A 119 -17.20 -23.32 3.79
C GLU A 119 -15.75 -23.79 3.65
N GLY A 120 -15.29 -24.67 4.54
CA GLY A 120 -13.96 -25.26 4.55
C GLY A 120 -12.88 -24.34 5.12
N ALA A 121 -11.61 -24.56 4.77
CA ALA A 121 -10.48 -23.84 5.32
C ALA A 121 -10.44 -22.36 4.89
N LEU A 122 -9.91 -21.50 5.75
CA LEU A 122 -9.68 -20.08 5.47
C LEU A 122 -8.81 -19.91 4.23
N ARG A 123 -9.11 -18.97 3.35
CA ARG A 123 -8.34 -18.65 2.15
C ARG A 123 -7.39 -17.50 2.43
N LEU A 124 -6.11 -17.83 2.59
CA LEU A 124 -5.06 -16.85 2.89
C LEU A 124 -4.32 -16.45 1.61
N LEU A 125 -4.42 -15.18 1.24
CA LEU A 125 -3.59 -14.58 0.20
C LEU A 125 -2.37 -13.91 0.85
N VAL A 126 -1.18 -14.25 0.36
CA VAL A 126 0.07 -13.64 0.82
C VAL A 126 0.65 -12.77 -0.30
N VAL A 127 0.84 -11.49 -0.01
CA VAL A 127 1.35 -10.53 -0.99
C VAL A 127 2.67 -9.93 -0.53
N GLY A 128 3.77 -10.42 -1.13
CA GLY A 128 5.12 -9.93 -0.85
C GLY A 128 5.47 -8.61 -1.55
N GLY A 129 4.65 -8.17 -2.52
CA GLY A 129 4.94 -7.06 -3.41
C GLY A 129 5.85 -7.48 -4.58
N SER A 130 6.14 -6.56 -5.52
CA SER A 130 6.87 -6.86 -6.77
C SER A 130 8.26 -7.46 -6.57
N LEU A 131 8.92 -7.13 -5.47
CA LEU A 131 10.24 -7.67 -5.11
C LEU A 131 10.15 -8.92 -4.20
N GLY A 132 8.93 -9.28 -3.78
CA GLY A 132 8.70 -10.28 -2.75
C GLY A 132 9.03 -9.78 -1.34
N ALA A 133 8.61 -10.53 -0.34
CA ALA A 133 8.97 -10.31 1.06
C ALA A 133 9.65 -11.58 1.58
N GLN A 134 10.96 -11.61 1.51
CA GLN A 134 11.77 -12.79 1.90
C GLN A 134 11.35 -13.35 3.26
N VAL A 135 11.04 -12.48 4.21
CA VAL A 135 10.61 -12.90 5.55
C VAL A 135 9.29 -13.70 5.54
N PHE A 136 8.39 -13.46 4.58
CA PHE A 136 7.18 -14.26 4.42
C PHE A 136 7.52 -15.62 3.81
N ASN A 137 8.40 -15.63 2.80
CA ASN A 137 8.83 -16.83 2.12
C ASN A 137 9.50 -17.83 3.09
N GLU A 138 10.23 -17.32 4.09
CA GLU A 138 10.96 -18.10 5.07
C GLU A 138 10.08 -18.53 6.26
N GLN A 139 9.33 -17.62 6.84
CA GLN A 139 8.67 -17.87 8.12
C GLN A 139 7.25 -18.44 8.00
N LEU A 140 6.55 -18.16 6.91
CA LEU A 140 5.16 -18.61 6.79
C LEU A 140 5.04 -20.14 6.61
N PRO A 141 5.86 -20.82 5.80
CA PRO A 141 5.79 -22.29 5.71
C PRO A 141 5.97 -22.98 7.05
N GLU A 142 6.96 -22.56 7.84
CA GLU A 142 7.20 -23.07 9.19
C GLU A 142 6.00 -22.78 10.12
N ALA A 143 5.46 -21.56 10.09
CA ALA A 143 4.29 -21.18 10.89
C ALA A 143 3.08 -22.07 10.58
N LEU A 144 2.81 -22.33 9.31
CA LEU A 144 1.68 -23.18 8.91
C LEU A 144 1.87 -24.63 9.28
N ALA A 145 3.11 -25.12 9.26
CA ALA A 145 3.43 -26.47 9.72
C ALA A 145 3.17 -26.69 11.22
N MET A 146 3.25 -25.61 12.03
CA MET A 146 2.92 -25.65 13.46
C MET A 146 1.41 -25.77 13.73
N LEU A 147 0.56 -25.49 12.75
CA LEU A 147 -0.90 -25.63 12.89
C LEU A 147 -1.32 -27.07 12.67
N PRO A 148 -2.35 -27.55 13.42
CA PRO A 148 -3.08 -28.75 13.05
C PRO A 148 -3.55 -28.68 11.60
N GLU A 149 -3.51 -29.78 10.87
CA GLU A 149 -3.87 -29.81 9.44
C GLU A 149 -5.29 -29.24 9.18
N ALA A 150 -6.25 -29.53 10.09
CA ALA A 150 -7.61 -29.04 10.01
C ALA A 150 -7.72 -27.50 10.14
N ASP A 151 -6.75 -26.85 10.78
CA ASP A 151 -6.72 -25.40 10.99
C ASP A 151 -5.88 -24.67 9.96
N ARG A 152 -5.21 -25.41 9.04
CA ARG A 152 -4.37 -24.77 8.02
C ARG A 152 -5.21 -24.08 6.96
N PRO A 153 -4.94 -22.81 6.67
CA PRO A 153 -5.58 -22.11 5.56
C PRO A 153 -5.14 -22.69 4.21
N VAL A 154 -5.99 -22.54 3.20
CA VAL A 154 -5.57 -22.69 1.79
C VAL A 154 -4.79 -21.44 1.41
N VAL A 155 -3.57 -21.61 0.89
CA VAL A 155 -2.63 -20.51 0.68
C VAL A 155 -2.40 -20.24 -0.80
N ARG A 156 -2.51 -18.96 -1.20
CA ARG A 156 -1.92 -18.41 -2.42
C ARG A 156 -0.84 -17.41 -2.03
N HIS A 157 0.40 -17.61 -2.49
CA HIS A 157 1.53 -16.81 -2.07
C HIS A 157 2.27 -16.20 -3.26
N GLN A 158 2.18 -14.88 -3.38
CA GLN A 158 3.01 -14.10 -4.30
C GLN A 158 4.36 -13.80 -3.63
N CYS A 159 5.39 -14.58 -4.04
CA CYS A 159 6.70 -14.60 -3.38
C CYS A 159 7.76 -13.67 -4.01
N GLY A 160 7.49 -13.11 -5.21
CA GLY A 160 8.45 -12.36 -6.02
C GLY A 160 9.26 -13.25 -6.96
N GLU A 161 9.56 -12.75 -8.17
CA GLU A 161 10.20 -13.54 -9.24
C GLU A 161 11.51 -14.21 -8.83
N ARG A 162 12.35 -13.51 -8.05
CA ARG A 162 13.69 -13.99 -7.67
C ARG A 162 13.67 -15.07 -6.58
N HIS A 163 12.52 -15.28 -5.94
CA HIS A 163 12.39 -16.11 -4.77
C HIS A 163 11.47 -17.32 -4.96
N ALA A 164 10.92 -17.50 -6.16
CA ALA A 164 9.86 -18.48 -6.41
C ALA A 164 10.29 -19.92 -6.08
N ASP A 165 11.47 -20.33 -6.51
CA ASP A 165 11.96 -21.70 -6.28
C ASP A 165 12.28 -21.93 -4.80
N ALA A 166 12.93 -20.97 -4.14
CA ALA A 166 13.23 -21.04 -2.71
C ALA A 166 11.95 -21.09 -1.86
N ALA A 167 10.92 -20.29 -2.25
CA ALA A 167 9.65 -20.32 -1.55
C ALA A 167 8.92 -21.66 -1.71
N ARG A 168 8.86 -22.24 -2.93
CA ARG A 168 8.28 -23.58 -3.15
C ARG A 168 8.99 -24.64 -2.31
N GLN A 169 10.32 -24.64 -2.35
CA GLN A 169 11.12 -25.56 -1.58
C GLN A 169 10.86 -25.44 -0.06
N ALA A 170 10.69 -24.22 0.45
CA ALA A 170 10.37 -24.00 1.86
C ALA A 170 9.01 -24.64 2.22
N TYR A 171 7.97 -24.48 1.40
CA TYR A 171 6.67 -25.13 1.62
C TYR A 171 6.77 -26.66 1.58
N GLU A 172 7.50 -27.22 0.61
CA GLU A 172 7.74 -28.66 0.48
C GLU A 172 8.49 -29.23 1.70
N GLN A 173 9.54 -28.55 2.16
CA GLN A 173 10.32 -28.95 3.35
C GLN A 173 9.50 -29.00 4.62
N HIS A 174 8.51 -28.13 4.75
CA HIS A 174 7.62 -28.10 5.90
C HIS A 174 6.33 -28.92 5.74
N GLY A 175 6.14 -29.61 4.61
CA GLY A 175 4.98 -30.43 4.34
C GLY A 175 3.67 -29.62 4.31
N VAL A 176 3.71 -28.41 3.74
CA VAL A 176 2.57 -27.50 3.62
C VAL A 176 2.23 -27.27 2.15
N GLU A 177 0.97 -27.50 1.79
CA GLU A 177 0.49 -27.19 0.45
C GLU A 177 0.24 -25.70 0.28
N ALA A 178 0.74 -25.12 -0.82
CA ALA A 178 0.51 -23.72 -1.18
C ALA A 178 0.63 -23.51 -2.69
N SER A 179 -0.22 -22.62 -3.24
CA SER A 179 -0.03 -22.10 -4.60
C SER A 179 0.99 -20.96 -4.55
N VAL A 180 2.23 -21.24 -5.00
CA VAL A 180 3.33 -20.25 -4.97
C VAL A 180 3.53 -19.65 -6.35
N GLU A 181 3.24 -18.36 -6.46
CA GLU A 181 3.31 -17.59 -7.70
C GLU A 181 4.39 -16.50 -7.61
N PRO A 182 5.25 -16.34 -8.61
CA PRO A 182 6.23 -15.25 -8.61
C PRO A 182 5.55 -13.88 -8.65
N PHE A 183 4.44 -13.76 -9.41
CA PHE A 183 3.67 -12.53 -9.57
C PHE A 183 2.20 -12.85 -9.88
N ILE A 184 1.28 -12.16 -9.22
CA ILE A 184 -0.17 -12.26 -9.48
C ILE A 184 -0.55 -11.13 -10.44
N LYS A 185 -1.03 -11.48 -11.63
CA LYS A 185 -1.43 -10.50 -12.66
C LYS A 185 -2.80 -9.89 -12.37
N ASP A 186 -3.74 -10.74 -11.95
CA ASP A 186 -5.11 -10.34 -11.62
C ASP A 186 -5.27 -10.25 -10.10
N MET A 187 -5.00 -9.06 -9.56
CA MET A 187 -5.18 -8.81 -8.14
C MET A 187 -6.65 -8.72 -7.73
N ALA A 188 -7.56 -8.38 -8.66
CA ALA A 188 -8.98 -8.34 -8.37
C ALA A 188 -9.51 -9.75 -8.14
N GLU A 189 -9.14 -10.70 -9.00
CA GLU A 189 -9.45 -12.12 -8.80
C GLU A 189 -8.85 -12.65 -7.49
N ALA A 190 -7.58 -12.33 -7.21
CA ALA A 190 -6.91 -12.78 -6.00
C ALA A 190 -7.57 -12.23 -4.73
N TYR A 191 -7.95 -10.96 -4.71
CA TYR A 191 -8.69 -10.35 -3.59
C TYR A 191 -10.13 -10.91 -3.50
N GLN A 192 -10.79 -11.16 -4.63
CA GLN A 192 -12.10 -11.80 -4.63
C GLN A 192 -12.05 -13.21 -4.04
N TRP A 193 -10.99 -13.96 -4.31
CA TRP A 193 -10.77 -15.30 -3.78
C TRP A 193 -10.46 -15.29 -2.27
N ALA A 194 -9.69 -14.31 -1.76
CA ALA A 194 -9.20 -14.29 -0.40
C ALA A 194 -10.27 -14.06 0.67
N ASP A 195 -10.08 -14.68 1.83
CA ASP A 195 -10.80 -14.35 3.08
C ASP A 195 -9.95 -13.42 3.95
N LEU A 196 -8.61 -13.57 3.89
CA LEU A 196 -7.64 -12.83 4.67
C LEU A 196 -6.39 -12.56 3.82
N VAL A 197 -5.72 -11.44 4.06
CA VAL A 197 -4.47 -11.10 3.38
C VAL A 197 -3.33 -10.93 4.38
N LEU A 198 -2.18 -11.56 4.13
CA LEU A 198 -0.91 -11.28 4.80
C LEU A 198 -0.04 -10.44 3.86
N CYS A 199 0.30 -9.20 4.24
CA CYS A 199 1.07 -8.33 3.36
C CYS A 199 1.84 -7.23 4.09
N ARG A 200 2.60 -6.43 3.33
CA ARG A 200 3.18 -5.17 3.80
C ARG A 200 2.11 -4.08 3.89
N ALA A 201 2.32 -3.08 4.75
CA ALA A 201 1.39 -1.97 4.93
C ALA A 201 1.75 -0.76 4.04
N GLY A 202 1.94 -1.01 2.74
CA GLY A 202 2.07 0.05 1.75
C GLY A 202 0.77 0.86 1.63
N ALA A 203 0.87 2.17 1.37
CA ALA A 203 -0.30 3.05 1.34
C ALA A 203 -1.37 2.59 0.33
N LEU A 204 -0.94 2.23 -0.89
CA LEU A 204 -1.86 1.73 -1.92
C LEU A 204 -2.42 0.36 -1.54
N THR A 205 -1.60 -0.54 -1.01
CA THR A 205 -2.08 -1.85 -0.54
C THR A 205 -3.15 -1.72 0.54
N VAL A 206 -2.94 -0.85 1.54
CA VAL A 206 -3.95 -0.56 2.57
C VAL A 206 -5.23 -0.03 1.95
N SER A 207 -5.13 0.90 0.99
CA SER A 207 -6.30 1.46 0.30
C SER A 207 -7.02 0.42 -0.56
N GLU A 208 -6.30 -0.46 -1.24
CA GLU A 208 -6.85 -1.58 -2.01
C GLU A 208 -7.59 -2.59 -1.12
N LEU A 209 -7.01 -2.94 0.04
CA LEU A 209 -7.64 -3.82 1.02
C LEU A 209 -8.95 -3.23 1.55
N CYS A 210 -8.96 -1.92 1.85
CA CYS A 210 -10.16 -1.20 2.24
C CYS A 210 -11.21 -1.21 1.12
N ALA A 211 -10.81 -0.89 -0.12
CA ALA A 211 -11.69 -0.87 -1.27
C ALA A 211 -12.28 -2.25 -1.57
N ALA A 212 -11.48 -3.31 -1.49
CA ALA A 212 -11.92 -4.69 -1.67
C ALA A 212 -12.71 -5.22 -0.45
N GLY A 213 -12.63 -4.56 0.71
CA GLY A 213 -13.23 -5.03 1.94
C GLY A 213 -12.63 -6.36 2.39
N ILE A 214 -11.33 -6.39 2.70
CA ILE A 214 -10.63 -7.61 3.14
C ILE A 214 -9.86 -7.33 4.41
N GLY A 215 -10.02 -8.21 5.40
CA GLY A 215 -9.22 -8.20 6.62
C GLY A 215 -7.75 -8.55 6.34
N ALA A 216 -6.83 -8.02 7.13
CA ALA A 216 -5.41 -8.24 6.88
C ALA A 216 -4.58 -8.49 8.14
N VAL A 217 -3.51 -9.29 7.98
CA VAL A 217 -2.35 -9.29 8.87
C VAL A 217 -1.27 -8.44 8.20
N LEU A 218 -1.00 -7.29 8.77
CA LEU A 218 -0.08 -6.30 8.23
C LEU A 218 1.29 -6.42 8.89
N VAL A 219 2.32 -6.56 8.08
CA VAL A 219 3.72 -6.59 8.55
C VAL A 219 4.47 -5.42 7.92
N PRO A 220 4.57 -4.27 8.60
CA PRO A 220 5.26 -3.11 8.07
C PRO A 220 6.71 -3.40 7.71
N PHE A 221 7.19 -2.82 6.61
CA PHE A 221 8.60 -2.95 6.21
C PHE A 221 9.49 -2.13 7.16
N PRO A 222 10.48 -2.76 7.83
CA PRO A 222 11.22 -2.11 8.94
C PRO A 222 12.12 -0.95 8.48
N HIS A 223 12.46 -0.88 7.19
CA HIS A 223 13.29 0.19 6.63
C HIS A 223 12.46 1.24 5.87
N ALA A 224 11.14 1.26 6.09
CA ALA A 224 10.29 2.30 5.53
C ALA A 224 10.70 3.69 6.06
N VAL A 225 10.77 4.67 5.16
CA VAL A 225 11.15 6.04 5.55
C VAL A 225 10.12 6.58 6.53
N ASP A 226 10.59 7.15 7.65
CA ASP A 226 9.74 7.75 8.70
C ASP A 226 8.64 6.80 9.25
N ASP A 227 8.87 5.47 9.17
CA ASP A 227 7.94 4.42 9.63
C ASP A 227 6.50 4.58 9.07
N HIS A 228 6.38 5.10 7.83
CA HIS A 228 5.08 5.39 7.23
C HIS A 228 4.21 4.13 7.08
N GLN A 229 4.79 2.92 6.90
CA GLN A 229 3.99 1.70 6.78
C GLN A 229 3.25 1.35 8.07
N THR A 230 3.88 1.50 9.22
CA THR A 230 3.18 1.32 10.51
C THR A 230 2.00 2.30 10.61
N LYS A 231 2.22 3.56 10.24
CA LYS A 231 1.17 4.58 10.29
C LYS A 231 0.03 4.31 9.29
N ASN A 232 0.34 3.86 8.08
CA ASN A 232 -0.67 3.48 7.10
C ASN A 232 -1.58 2.36 7.63
N GLY A 233 -0.99 1.33 8.26
CA GLY A 233 -1.74 0.21 8.82
C GLY A 233 -2.58 0.56 10.06
N GLN A 234 -2.19 1.58 10.82
CA GLN A 234 -2.88 1.95 12.07
C GLN A 234 -4.35 2.28 11.89
N GLN A 235 -4.77 2.84 10.76
CA GLN A 235 -6.20 3.09 10.50
C GLN A 235 -7.01 1.78 10.45
N MET A 236 -6.49 0.77 9.73
CA MET A 236 -7.16 -0.53 9.68
C MET A 236 -7.19 -1.20 11.06
N VAL A 237 -6.09 -1.07 11.84
CA VAL A 237 -6.04 -1.61 13.21
C VAL A 237 -7.05 -0.91 14.13
N ALA A 238 -7.14 0.42 14.07
CA ALA A 238 -8.09 1.20 14.86
C ALA A 238 -9.55 0.84 14.53
N ALA A 239 -9.83 0.53 13.27
CA ALA A 239 -11.13 0.05 12.82
C ALA A 239 -11.37 -1.45 13.06
N LYS A 240 -10.41 -2.18 13.66
CA LYS A 240 -10.44 -3.64 13.81
C LYS A 240 -10.46 -4.41 12.49
N ALA A 241 -9.99 -3.79 11.42
CA ALA A 241 -9.91 -4.37 10.07
C ALA A 241 -8.58 -5.10 9.82
N ALA A 242 -7.58 -4.92 10.69
CA ALA A 242 -6.29 -5.58 10.56
C ALA A 242 -5.64 -5.87 11.91
N ILE A 243 -4.76 -6.88 11.89
CA ILE A 243 -3.76 -7.13 12.94
C ILE A 243 -2.43 -6.64 12.40
N LEU A 244 -1.68 -5.85 13.19
CA LEU A 244 -0.37 -5.35 12.79
C LEU A 244 0.71 -6.03 13.61
N ILE A 245 1.63 -6.71 12.95
CA ILE A 245 2.77 -7.39 13.55
C ILE A 245 4.04 -6.69 13.06
N PRO A 246 4.78 -5.96 13.93
CA PRO A 246 6.09 -5.45 13.56
C PRO A 246 7.01 -6.59 13.12
N GLN A 247 7.76 -6.41 12.01
CA GLN A 247 8.61 -7.50 11.49
C GLN A 247 9.58 -8.07 12.52
N SER A 248 10.09 -7.24 13.44
CA SER A 248 10.98 -7.69 14.54
C SER A 248 10.30 -8.61 15.56
N LYS A 249 8.97 -8.63 15.61
CA LYS A 249 8.16 -9.50 16.46
C LYS A 249 7.51 -10.66 15.70
N MET A 250 7.61 -10.65 14.37
CA MET A 250 7.07 -11.71 13.53
C MET A 250 7.99 -12.93 13.60
N THR A 251 7.54 -13.97 14.27
CA THR A 251 8.17 -15.29 14.31
C THR A 251 7.18 -16.32 13.79
N PRO A 252 7.63 -17.54 13.40
CA PRO A 252 6.73 -18.61 13.01
C PRO A 252 5.65 -18.87 14.06
N ALA A 253 5.99 -18.86 15.34
CA ALA A 253 5.03 -19.08 16.43
C ALA A 253 3.95 -17.99 16.51
N VAL A 254 4.34 -16.72 16.40
CA VAL A 254 3.39 -15.58 16.39
C VAL A 254 2.48 -15.62 15.17
N LEU A 255 3.01 -15.98 13.99
CA LEU A 255 2.20 -16.15 12.79
C LEU A 255 1.24 -17.34 12.93
N ALA A 256 1.71 -18.48 13.45
CA ALA A 256 0.88 -19.65 13.69
C ALA A 256 -0.27 -19.35 14.65
N GLU A 257 0.00 -18.71 15.79
CA GLU A 257 -1.03 -18.28 16.74
C GLU A 257 -2.06 -17.36 16.07
N THR A 258 -1.58 -16.29 15.40
CA THR A 258 -2.44 -15.30 14.75
C THR A 258 -3.33 -15.92 13.65
N LEU A 259 -2.73 -16.72 12.77
CA LEU A 259 -3.44 -17.34 11.64
C LEU A 259 -4.35 -18.48 12.11
N GLY A 260 -3.92 -19.26 13.10
CA GLY A 260 -4.71 -20.32 13.70
C GLY A 260 -5.99 -19.79 14.39
N ASP A 261 -5.88 -18.67 15.12
CA ASP A 261 -7.02 -18.03 15.74
C ASP A 261 -8.05 -17.53 14.71
N LEU A 262 -7.58 -16.97 13.58
CA LEU A 262 -8.46 -16.53 12.50
C LEU A 262 -9.04 -17.70 11.69
N ALA A 263 -8.30 -18.79 11.56
CA ALA A 263 -8.77 -19.98 10.85
C ALA A 263 -9.86 -20.74 11.63
N ARG A 264 -9.72 -20.82 12.96
CA ARG A 264 -10.73 -21.43 13.84
C ARG A 264 -12.00 -20.61 13.97
N ASP A 265 -11.90 -19.28 13.86
CA ASP A 265 -13.05 -18.38 13.93
C ASP A 265 -13.15 -17.50 12.68
N ARG A 266 -13.76 -18.04 11.64
CA ARG A 266 -13.97 -17.32 10.37
C ARG A 266 -14.84 -16.07 10.51
N SER A 267 -15.68 -15.97 11.55
CA SER A 267 -16.50 -14.78 11.78
C SER A 267 -15.62 -13.55 11.99
N ARG A 268 -14.47 -13.71 12.65
CA ARG A 268 -13.48 -12.63 12.84
C ARG A 268 -12.93 -12.11 11.50
N ALA A 269 -12.60 -13.00 10.55
CA ALA A 269 -12.15 -12.59 9.22
C ALA A 269 -13.24 -11.82 8.47
N THR A 270 -14.50 -12.25 8.61
CA THR A 270 -15.66 -11.55 8.03
C THR A 270 -15.87 -10.18 8.67
N ASP A 271 -15.77 -10.07 9.99
CA ASP A 271 -15.91 -8.79 10.69
C ASP A 271 -14.78 -7.83 10.35
N MET A 272 -13.55 -8.33 10.25
CA MET A 272 -12.40 -7.55 9.75
C MET A 272 -12.64 -7.05 8.32
N ALA A 273 -13.20 -7.88 7.44
CA ALA A 273 -13.50 -7.52 6.06
C ALA A 273 -14.56 -6.40 5.99
N LYS A 274 -15.64 -6.51 6.77
CA LYS A 274 -16.66 -5.46 6.89
C LYS A 274 -16.08 -4.16 7.42
N ALA A 275 -15.27 -4.25 8.47
CA ALA A 275 -14.59 -3.10 9.05
C ALA A 275 -13.63 -2.43 8.03
N ALA A 276 -12.90 -3.21 7.22
CA ALA A 276 -12.07 -2.68 6.16
C ALA A 276 -12.90 -1.89 5.13
N ARG A 277 -14.06 -2.44 4.72
CA ARG A 277 -14.94 -1.77 3.75
C ARG A 277 -15.47 -0.43 4.22
N THR A 278 -15.67 -0.22 5.52
CA THR A 278 -16.10 1.10 6.05
C THR A 278 -15.05 2.19 5.85
N LEU A 279 -13.79 1.82 5.68
CA LEU A 279 -12.68 2.75 5.43
C LEU A 279 -12.49 3.05 3.93
N ALA A 280 -13.21 2.38 3.05
CA ALA A 280 -13.09 2.55 1.61
C ALA A 280 -13.40 3.99 1.17
N ARG A 281 -12.69 4.44 0.14
CA ARG A 281 -12.92 5.72 -0.54
C ARG A 281 -13.08 5.46 -2.04
N PRO A 282 -14.22 4.91 -2.48
CA PRO A 282 -14.41 4.52 -3.87
C PRO A 282 -14.40 5.71 -4.83
N ASP A 283 -14.75 6.89 -4.32
CA ASP A 283 -14.78 8.19 -5.02
C ASP A 283 -13.42 8.90 -5.07
N ALA A 284 -12.34 8.30 -4.56
CA ALA A 284 -11.04 8.96 -4.43
C ALA A 284 -10.50 9.50 -5.77
N THR A 285 -10.60 8.71 -6.84
CA THR A 285 -10.14 9.12 -8.18
C THR A 285 -10.92 10.35 -8.68
N GLU A 286 -12.24 10.30 -8.59
CA GLU A 286 -13.14 11.38 -9.00
C GLU A 286 -12.83 12.66 -8.21
N ARG A 287 -12.68 12.55 -6.90
CA ARG A 287 -12.35 13.70 -6.03
C ARG A 287 -11.03 14.34 -6.38
N VAL A 288 -9.98 13.53 -6.62
CA VAL A 288 -8.66 14.04 -7.05
C VAL A 288 -8.79 14.76 -8.38
N VAL A 289 -9.50 14.18 -9.36
CA VAL A 289 -9.74 14.82 -10.67
C VAL A 289 -10.50 16.14 -10.52
N ASN A 290 -11.55 16.19 -9.71
CA ASN A 290 -12.33 17.40 -9.49
C ASN A 290 -11.47 18.52 -8.91
N TYR A 291 -10.62 18.26 -7.91
CA TYR A 291 -9.68 19.26 -7.39
C TYR A 291 -8.65 19.72 -8.42
N CYS A 292 -8.23 18.84 -9.33
CA CYS A 292 -7.35 19.24 -10.43
C CYS A 292 -8.04 20.16 -11.44
N LEU A 293 -9.32 19.86 -11.74
CA LEU A 293 -10.14 20.70 -12.64
C LEU A 293 -10.48 22.05 -12.00
N GLU A 294 -10.78 22.07 -10.70
CA GLU A 294 -10.97 23.33 -9.95
C GLU A 294 -9.70 24.19 -10.03
N ALA A 295 -8.52 23.63 -9.77
CA ALA A 295 -7.26 24.37 -9.86
C ALA A 295 -6.93 24.82 -11.29
N ALA A 296 -7.34 24.07 -12.31
CA ALA A 296 -7.13 24.45 -13.71
C ALA A 296 -8.03 25.61 -14.19
N ASN A 297 -9.20 25.79 -13.57
CA ASN A 297 -10.20 26.79 -13.96
C ASN A 297 -10.20 28.05 -13.08
N GLY A 298 -9.48 28.05 -11.95
CA GLY A 298 -9.35 29.18 -11.02
C GLY A 298 -8.26 30.10 -11.40
#